data_de143e4f6c16ea1d5fb7c23fe9b7ef2e
#
_entry.id   de143e4f6c16ea1d5fb7c23fe9b7ef2e
#
_cell.length_a   1.000
_cell.length_b   1.000
_cell.length_c   1.000
_cell.angle_alpha   90.00
_cell.angle_beta   90.00
_cell.angle_gamma   90.00
#
_symmetry.space_group_name_H-M   'P 1'
#
loop_
_entity.id
_entity.type
_entity.pdbx_description
1 polymer ?
#
loop_
_entity_poly.entity_id
_entity_poly.type
_entity_poly.pdbx_seq_one_letter_code
_entity_poly.pdbx_strand_id
1 'polypeptide(L)'
;MKAPFTWDNYSDQPAQLKDKSYKKEMRKRQLVSLIKTAITALVILPISLVAMPFVRRKVIKQSKFISLGVDFEREVQSTDELLQDLAVKNILLRCKLWEMDKIELLKVFATKHSDKNITLKILQDRENIEDLELLKKNLETIFTKLDGLINNYEIGSTINRAKWGFFSVDEYNKFFLVAYGLKKTKFKNIKLLGSGVIDFEYHFTAHTLFNLFKYKYDGVSSLLYVDRRGAPENTQLGFALSDKIAWLSTMGWLSRKTANKIHITEVNWPLSGTAPYAPTSEKECVSETEYANYMLRYYLLAFASQQIDSLSWHQLIAPGYGLVDNRKGIVKREAYTTFKYMLNSLNSAQFLRLDIKRGYYILQCLVNEKLLQIHWSIKETTLKNENFFQAYSKNGNRIYDEILEIGSSPLYIYITKEIGKKVNCL
;
A
#
# COMPACT_ATOMS: atom_id res chain seq x y z
N MET A 1 24.85 4.59 2.37
CA MET A 1 24.57 4.49 0.91
C MET A 1 25.81 4.93 0.13
N LYS A 2 26.08 4.27 -1.00
CA LYS A 2 27.20 4.60 -1.89
C LYS A 2 26.91 5.89 -2.67
N ALA A 3 27.85 6.82 -2.76
CA ALA A 3 27.70 8.01 -3.62
C ALA A 3 27.46 7.59 -5.09
N PRO A 4 26.61 8.30 -5.87
CA PRO A 4 25.98 9.59 -5.55
C PRO A 4 24.62 9.48 -4.86
N PHE A 5 24.30 8.39 -4.22
CA PHE A 5 23.02 8.17 -3.53
C PHE A 5 23.09 8.68 -2.09
N THR A 6 22.10 9.44 -1.67
CA THR A 6 21.94 9.96 -0.31
C THR A 6 20.52 9.78 0.16
N TRP A 7 20.35 9.53 1.47
CA TRP A 7 19.04 9.44 2.09
C TRP A 7 18.61 10.80 2.62
N ASP A 8 17.38 11.19 2.33
CA ASP A 8 16.76 12.39 2.91
C ASP A 8 15.98 11.99 4.17
N ASN A 9 16.52 12.32 5.33
CA ASN A 9 15.92 11.98 6.62
C ASN A 9 14.64 12.77 6.91
N TYR A 10 14.40 13.89 6.23
CA TYR A 10 13.17 14.65 6.41
C TYR A 10 11.98 13.94 5.74
N SER A 11 12.09 13.65 4.46
CA SER A 11 11.03 13.00 3.70
C SER A 11 11.13 11.47 3.69
N ASP A 12 12.14 10.90 4.38
CA ASP A 12 12.36 9.47 4.59
C ASP A 12 12.37 8.64 3.29
N GLN A 13 13.10 9.17 2.31
CA GLN A 13 13.29 8.58 0.98
C GLN A 13 14.65 8.99 0.39
N PRO A 14 15.14 8.35 -0.69
CA PRO A 14 16.35 8.82 -1.37
C PRO A 14 16.17 10.21 -1.97
N ALA A 15 17.17 11.05 -1.81
CA ALA A 15 17.23 12.34 -2.47
C ALA A 15 17.26 12.19 -4.01
N GLN A 16 16.84 13.23 -4.72
CA GLN A 16 16.87 13.22 -6.18
C GLN A 16 18.31 13.04 -6.70
N LEU A 17 18.50 12.05 -7.55
CA LEU A 17 19.80 11.79 -8.17
C LEU A 17 20.12 12.92 -9.16
N LYS A 18 21.02 13.84 -8.77
CA LYS A 18 21.35 15.05 -9.55
C LYS A 18 22.38 14.76 -10.67
N ASP A 19 23.25 13.77 -10.49
CA ASP A 19 24.28 13.41 -11.48
C ASP A 19 23.66 12.87 -12.76
N LYS A 20 23.58 13.74 -13.77
CA LYS A 20 23.04 13.41 -15.09
C LYS A 20 23.96 12.50 -15.90
N SER A 21 25.29 12.63 -15.73
CA SER A 21 26.28 11.84 -16.46
C SER A 21 26.24 10.39 -15.99
N TYR A 22 26.24 10.16 -14.69
CA TYR A 22 26.06 8.85 -14.09
C TYR A 22 24.74 8.19 -14.52
N LYS A 23 23.62 8.92 -14.47
CA LYS A 23 22.33 8.39 -14.93
C LYS A 23 22.35 7.98 -16.41
N LYS A 24 23.00 8.77 -17.26
CA LYS A 24 23.12 8.47 -18.70
C LYS A 24 23.96 7.21 -18.92
N GLU A 25 25.09 7.11 -18.24
CA GLU A 25 25.96 5.93 -18.32
C GLU A 25 25.23 4.66 -17.85
N MET A 26 24.59 4.70 -16.69
CA MET A 26 23.86 3.56 -16.16
C MET A 26 22.71 3.11 -17.08
N ARG A 27 21.95 4.05 -17.66
CA ARG A 27 20.92 3.73 -18.65
C ARG A 27 21.49 3.09 -19.91
N LYS A 28 22.67 3.55 -20.38
CA LYS A 28 23.36 2.96 -21.53
C LYS A 28 23.77 1.51 -21.24
N ARG A 29 24.30 1.23 -20.05
CA ARG A 29 24.66 -0.14 -19.59
C ARG A 29 23.43 -1.05 -19.51
N GLN A 30 22.24 -0.50 -19.24
CA GLN A 30 20.98 -1.24 -19.07
C GLN A 30 20.08 -1.22 -20.30
N LEU A 31 20.57 -0.76 -21.47
CA LEU A 31 19.74 -0.55 -22.67
C LEU A 31 18.99 -1.82 -23.10
N VAL A 32 19.64 -2.97 -23.08
CA VAL A 32 19.02 -4.26 -23.45
C VAL A 32 17.84 -4.58 -22.53
N SER A 33 17.96 -4.36 -21.21
CA SER A 33 16.87 -4.56 -20.28
C SER A 33 15.71 -3.58 -20.51
N LEU A 34 16.02 -2.32 -20.83
CA LEU A 34 15.00 -1.32 -21.17
C LEU A 34 14.22 -1.72 -22.44
N ILE A 35 14.90 -2.23 -23.45
CA ILE A 35 14.25 -2.76 -24.68
C ILE A 35 13.37 -3.95 -24.33
N LYS A 36 13.83 -4.90 -23.52
CA LYS A 36 13.02 -6.03 -23.04
C LYS A 36 11.77 -5.54 -22.29
N THR A 37 11.90 -4.51 -21.45
CA THR A 37 10.75 -3.91 -20.74
C THR A 37 9.73 -3.37 -21.73
N ALA A 38 10.17 -2.64 -22.77
CA ALA A 38 9.28 -2.09 -23.78
C ALA A 38 8.58 -3.20 -24.59
N ILE A 39 9.31 -4.21 -25.04
CA ILE A 39 8.73 -5.34 -25.79
C ILE A 39 7.72 -6.11 -24.93
N THR A 40 8.08 -6.43 -23.68
CA THR A 40 7.19 -7.13 -22.76
C THR A 40 5.91 -6.32 -22.52
N ALA A 41 6.03 -5.01 -22.35
CA ALA A 41 4.89 -4.14 -22.16
C ALA A 41 3.96 -4.12 -23.38
N LEU A 42 4.51 -3.99 -24.60
CA LEU A 42 3.75 -3.99 -25.85
C LEU A 42 2.93 -5.27 -26.03
N VAL A 43 3.40 -6.41 -25.53
CA VAL A 43 2.69 -7.69 -25.63
C VAL A 43 1.73 -7.89 -24.44
N ILE A 44 2.23 -7.74 -23.24
CA ILE A 44 1.49 -8.16 -22.03
C ILE A 44 0.40 -7.17 -21.63
N LEU A 45 0.62 -5.86 -21.77
CA LEU A 45 -0.38 -4.90 -21.36
C LEU A 45 -1.69 -5.02 -22.15
N PRO A 46 -1.70 -5.09 -23.49
CA PRO A 46 -2.95 -5.31 -24.25
C PRO A 46 -3.62 -6.64 -23.92
N ILE A 47 -2.85 -7.74 -23.83
CA ILE A 47 -3.38 -9.07 -23.47
C ILE A 47 -4.06 -9.01 -22.10
N SER A 48 -3.41 -8.38 -21.13
CA SER A 48 -3.95 -8.29 -19.77
C SER A 48 -5.19 -7.39 -19.69
N LEU A 49 -5.31 -6.35 -20.51
CA LEU A 49 -6.52 -5.54 -20.59
C LEU A 49 -7.70 -6.35 -21.15
N VAL A 50 -7.49 -7.11 -22.23
CA VAL A 50 -8.52 -7.99 -22.80
C VAL A 50 -8.93 -9.08 -21.82
N ALA A 51 -7.99 -9.59 -21.03
CA ALA A 51 -8.25 -10.63 -20.02
C ALA A 51 -8.94 -10.12 -18.74
N MET A 52 -8.92 -8.83 -18.48
CA MET A 52 -9.39 -8.22 -17.22
C MET A 52 -10.84 -8.59 -16.83
N PRO A 53 -11.84 -8.63 -17.76
CA PRO A 53 -13.21 -9.03 -17.42
C PRO A 53 -13.36 -10.49 -16.95
N PHE A 54 -12.39 -11.35 -17.26
CA PHE A 54 -12.43 -12.79 -16.92
C PHE A 54 -11.83 -13.10 -15.54
N VAL A 55 -11.18 -12.13 -14.89
CA VAL A 55 -10.56 -12.33 -13.58
C VAL A 55 -11.61 -12.26 -12.50
N ARG A 56 -11.79 -13.38 -11.79
CA ARG A 56 -12.78 -13.49 -10.73
C ARG A 56 -12.36 -12.68 -9.50
N ARG A 57 -13.33 -12.03 -8.87
CA ARG A 57 -13.17 -11.40 -7.56
C ARG A 57 -12.86 -12.46 -6.51
N LYS A 58 -12.06 -12.09 -5.52
CA LYS A 58 -11.67 -12.94 -4.39
C LYS A 58 -12.49 -12.56 -3.17
N VAL A 59 -12.71 -13.52 -2.27
CA VAL A 59 -13.19 -13.18 -0.93
C VAL A 59 -12.01 -12.64 -0.12
N ILE A 60 -12.05 -11.38 0.24
CA ILE A 60 -11.01 -10.73 1.04
C ILE A 60 -11.19 -11.11 2.51
N LYS A 61 -10.10 -11.57 3.15
CA LYS A 61 -10.05 -11.73 4.61
C LYS A 61 -9.75 -10.38 5.24
N GLN A 62 -10.77 -9.69 5.76
CA GLN A 62 -10.66 -8.34 6.33
C GLN A 62 -9.58 -8.25 7.40
N SER A 63 -9.43 -9.27 8.24
CA SER A 63 -8.39 -9.31 9.27
C SER A 63 -6.95 -9.19 8.74
N LYS A 64 -6.74 -9.33 7.42
CA LYS A 64 -5.45 -9.18 6.74
C LYS A 64 -5.41 -8.00 5.78
N PHE A 65 -6.56 -7.39 5.48
CA PHE A 65 -6.66 -6.37 4.45
C PHE A 65 -6.03 -5.05 4.89
N ILE A 66 -6.38 -4.55 6.07
CA ILE A 66 -5.89 -3.26 6.57
C ILE A 66 -4.54 -3.48 7.27
N SER A 67 -3.52 -2.79 6.80
CA SER A 67 -2.16 -2.77 7.35
C SER A 67 -1.66 -1.35 7.52
N LEU A 68 -0.69 -1.13 8.39
CA LEU A 68 -0.12 0.17 8.71
C LEU A 68 1.40 0.13 8.65
N GLY A 69 2.00 1.05 7.91
CA GLY A 69 3.45 1.28 7.91
C GLY A 69 3.89 1.85 9.25
N VAL A 70 4.95 1.28 9.82
CA VAL A 70 5.50 1.68 11.12
C VAL A 70 7.01 1.81 11.00
N ASP A 71 7.56 2.85 11.59
CA ASP A 71 8.99 3.02 11.77
C ASP A 71 9.38 2.53 13.17
N PHE A 72 10.14 1.46 13.25
CA PHE A 72 10.53 0.83 14.50
C PHE A 72 11.58 1.61 15.30
N GLU A 73 12.17 2.64 14.70
CA GLU A 73 13.18 3.50 15.31
C GLU A 73 12.59 4.81 15.86
N ARG A 74 11.42 5.21 15.34
CA ARG A 74 10.83 6.51 15.62
C ARG A 74 9.89 6.46 16.80
N GLU A 75 10.15 7.31 17.82
CA GLU A 75 9.25 7.49 18.97
C GLU A 75 8.77 6.14 19.57
N VAL A 76 9.70 5.24 19.88
CA VAL A 76 9.42 3.82 20.18
C VAL A 76 8.31 3.64 21.22
N GLN A 77 8.37 4.37 22.35
CA GLN A 77 7.35 4.27 23.41
C GLN A 77 5.99 4.72 22.91
N SER A 78 5.92 5.89 22.25
CA SER A 78 4.67 6.42 21.69
C SER A 78 4.13 5.53 20.57
N THR A 79 5.01 4.91 19.78
CA THR A 79 4.63 3.94 18.75
C THR A 79 3.91 2.74 19.36
N ASP A 80 4.41 2.21 20.47
CA ASP A 80 3.78 1.09 21.17
C ASP A 80 2.37 1.46 21.67
N GLU A 81 2.24 2.61 22.32
CA GLU A 81 0.96 3.12 22.85
C GLU A 81 -0.05 3.34 21.71
N LEU A 82 0.39 3.93 20.58
CA LEU A 82 -0.45 4.17 19.42
C LEU A 82 -0.89 2.86 18.73
N LEU A 83 0.00 1.86 18.63
CA LEU A 83 -0.34 0.55 18.08
C LEU A 83 -1.34 -0.20 18.94
N GLN A 84 -1.22 -0.06 20.26
CA GLN A 84 -2.18 -0.63 21.22
C GLN A 84 -3.54 0.08 21.12
N ASP A 85 -3.55 1.41 21.08
CA ASP A 85 -4.79 2.22 20.94
C ASP A 85 -5.53 1.95 19.63
N LEU A 86 -4.81 1.76 18.52
CA LEU A 86 -5.39 1.39 17.22
C LEU A 86 -5.85 -0.07 17.17
N ALA A 87 -5.29 -0.95 17.99
CA ALA A 87 -5.50 -2.40 17.93
C ALA A 87 -5.26 -3.01 16.53
N VAL A 88 -4.35 -2.40 15.73
CA VAL A 88 -4.02 -2.86 14.39
C VAL A 88 -3.33 -4.22 14.43
N LYS A 89 -3.76 -5.14 13.56
CA LYS A 89 -3.26 -6.53 13.51
C LYS A 89 -2.09 -6.71 12.54
N ASN A 90 -2.01 -5.91 11.49
CA ASN A 90 -1.01 -6.06 10.45
C ASN A 90 -0.18 -4.80 10.35
N ILE A 91 1.13 -4.94 10.40
CA ILE A 91 2.07 -3.82 10.27
C ILE A 91 3.11 -4.12 9.19
N LEU A 92 3.60 -3.05 8.57
CA LEU A 92 4.68 -3.09 7.61
C LEU A 92 5.86 -2.30 8.16
N LEU A 93 6.98 -2.96 8.36
CA LEU A 93 8.25 -2.35 8.78
C LEU A 93 9.19 -2.21 7.59
N ARG A 94 10.17 -1.32 7.67
CA ARG A 94 11.21 -1.15 6.65
C ARG A 94 12.57 -1.49 7.23
N CYS A 95 13.36 -2.29 6.52
CA CYS A 95 14.76 -2.59 6.83
C CYS A 95 15.63 -2.07 5.71
N LYS A 96 16.59 -1.22 6.03
CA LYS A 96 17.51 -0.61 5.08
C LYS A 96 18.79 -1.43 5.02
N LEU A 97 19.17 -1.95 3.85
CA LEU A 97 20.36 -2.79 3.69
C LEU A 97 21.70 -2.07 4.00
N TRP A 98 21.70 -0.75 4.04
CA TRP A 98 22.88 0.05 4.42
C TRP A 98 22.92 0.41 5.93
N GLU A 99 21.96 -0.08 6.72
CA GLU A 99 21.86 0.12 8.17
C GLU A 99 21.74 -1.24 8.88
N MET A 100 22.58 -2.21 8.52
CA MET A 100 22.55 -3.57 9.07
C MET A 100 22.87 -3.66 10.56
N ASP A 101 23.52 -2.65 11.11
CA ASP A 101 23.74 -2.46 12.55
C ASP A 101 22.43 -2.36 13.35
N LYS A 102 21.33 -1.94 12.72
CA LYS A 102 20.01 -1.81 13.37
C LYS A 102 19.19 -3.10 13.41
N ILE A 103 19.70 -4.21 12.90
CA ILE A 103 18.96 -5.47 12.84
C ILE A 103 18.55 -6.00 14.23
N GLU A 104 19.36 -5.78 15.26
CA GLU A 104 19.03 -6.20 16.63
C GLU A 104 17.89 -5.34 17.20
N LEU A 105 17.86 -4.04 16.92
CA LEU A 105 16.75 -3.17 17.32
C LEU A 105 15.43 -3.61 16.64
N LEU A 106 15.50 -3.92 15.35
CA LEU A 106 14.35 -4.46 14.60
C LEU A 106 13.87 -5.79 15.20
N LYS A 107 14.79 -6.69 15.61
CA LYS A 107 14.45 -7.95 16.28
C LYS A 107 13.73 -7.72 17.61
N VAL A 108 14.23 -6.79 18.43
CA VAL A 108 13.58 -6.42 19.69
C VAL A 108 12.16 -5.92 19.46
N PHE A 109 11.98 -5.02 18.49
CA PHE A 109 10.66 -4.51 18.12
C PHE A 109 9.73 -5.63 17.62
N ALA A 110 10.20 -6.49 16.72
CA ALA A 110 9.40 -7.61 16.19
C ALA A 110 9.01 -8.61 17.29
N THR A 111 9.90 -8.87 18.27
CA THR A 111 9.62 -9.74 19.42
C THR A 111 8.51 -9.14 20.29
N LYS A 112 8.59 -7.84 20.58
CA LYS A 112 7.59 -7.13 21.38
C LYS A 112 6.20 -7.14 20.72
N HIS A 113 6.16 -7.11 19.38
CA HIS A 113 4.92 -7.11 18.60
C HIS A 113 4.66 -8.44 17.89
N SER A 114 5.06 -9.56 18.51
CA SER A 114 4.86 -10.92 17.95
C SER A 114 3.40 -11.34 17.83
N ASP A 115 2.48 -10.62 18.47
CA ASP A 115 1.02 -10.75 18.30
C ASP A 115 0.50 -10.22 16.96
N LYS A 116 1.33 -9.48 16.20
CA LYS A 116 0.97 -8.86 14.93
C LYS A 116 1.52 -9.62 13.73
N ASN A 117 0.82 -9.52 12.62
CA ASN A 117 1.35 -9.99 11.34
C ASN A 117 2.30 -8.93 10.76
N ILE A 118 3.59 -9.20 10.82
CA ILE A 118 4.62 -8.28 10.35
C ILE A 118 5.01 -8.63 8.91
N THR A 119 4.99 -7.62 8.03
CA THR A 119 5.64 -7.66 6.71
C THR A 119 6.88 -6.77 6.78
N LEU A 120 8.04 -7.29 6.43
CA LEU A 120 9.29 -6.54 6.39
C LEU A 120 9.64 -6.15 4.94
N LYS A 121 9.63 -4.86 4.65
CA LYS A 121 10.08 -4.31 3.37
C LYS A 121 11.58 -4.09 3.41
N ILE A 122 12.32 -4.81 2.57
CA ILE A 122 13.77 -4.69 2.42
C ILE A 122 14.06 -3.56 1.43
N LEU A 123 14.62 -2.47 1.92
CA LEU A 123 15.03 -1.34 1.11
C LEU A 123 16.46 -1.55 0.61
N GLN A 124 16.62 -1.47 -0.69
CA GLN A 124 17.90 -1.63 -1.37
C GLN A 124 18.69 -0.31 -1.42
N ASP A 125 19.97 -0.44 -1.59
CA ASP A 125 20.88 0.61 -2.04
C ASP A 125 21.72 0.15 -3.23
N ARG A 126 22.48 1.06 -3.83
CA ARG A 126 23.25 0.73 -5.03
C ARG A 126 24.36 -0.29 -4.78
N GLU A 127 24.94 -0.31 -3.60
CA GLU A 127 26.00 -1.25 -3.25
C GLU A 127 25.50 -2.70 -3.24
N ASN A 128 24.38 -2.95 -2.56
CA ASN A 128 23.74 -4.28 -2.53
C ASN A 128 23.16 -4.70 -3.89
N ILE A 129 22.84 -3.76 -4.80
CA ILE A 129 22.41 -4.09 -6.17
C ILE A 129 23.59 -4.53 -7.03
N GLU A 130 24.74 -3.90 -6.86
CA GLU A 130 25.96 -4.19 -7.65
C GLU A 130 26.72 -5.40 -7.13
N ASP A 131 26.75 -5.62 -5.81
CA ASP A 131 27.39 -6.74 -5.14
C ASP A 131 26.35 -7.74 -4.61
N LEU A 132 26.10 -8.79 -5.39
CA LEU A 132 25.11 -9.81 -5.05
C LEU A 132 25.56 -10.76 -3.92
N GLU A 133 26.88 -10.87 -3.65
CA GLU A 133 27.38 -11.65 -2.50
C GLU A 133 27.18 -10.86 -1.19
N LEU A 134 27.41 -9.55 -1.20
CA LEU A 134 27.04 -8.67 -0.09
C LEU A 134 25.55 -8.73 0.20
N LEU A 135 24.71 -8.62 -0.85
CA LEU A 135 23.26 -8.77 -0.74
C LEU A 135 22.87 -10.09 -0.09
N LYS A 136 23.46 -11.19 -0.56
CA LYS A 136 23.16 -12.53 -0.04
C LYS A 136 23.52 -12.64 1.43
N LYS A 137 24.68 -12.14 1.84
CA LYS A 137 25.14 -12.10 3.24
C LYS A 137 24.14 -11.29 4.11
N ASN A 138 23.75 -10.10 3.66
CA ASN A 138 22.82 -9.24 4.40
C ASN A 138 21.44 -9.88 4.53
N LEU A 139 20.88 -10.43 3.44
CA LEU A 139 19.59 -11.11 3.47
C LEU A 139 19.62 -12.37 4.34
N GLU A 140 20.68 -13.16 4.28
CA GLU A 140 20.85 -14.33 5.14
C GLU A 140 20.91 -13.92 6.62
N THR A 141 21.60 -12.85 6.95
CA THR A 141 21.62 -12.29 8.31
C THR A 141 20.22 -11.86 8.77
N ILE A 142 19.49 -11.13 7.93
CA ILE A 142 18.12 -10.68 8.23
C ILE A 142 17.20 -11.89 8.46
N PHE A 143 17.18 -12.85 7.55
CA PHE A 143 16.30 -14.01 7.64
C PHE A 143 16.63 -14.89 8.86
N THR A 144 17.92 -15.05 9.18
CA THR A 144 18.35 -15.81 10.36
C THR A 144 17.96 -15.12 11.66
N LYS A 145 18.20 -13.80 11.78
CA LYS A 145 17.92 -13.03 12.99
C LYS A 145 16.43 -12.90 13.30
N LEU A 146 15.58 -12.94 12.26
CA LEU A 146 14.14 -12.77 12.35
C LEU A 146 13.35 -14.07 12.12
N ASP A 147 14.05 -15.21 12.07
CA ASP A 147 13.40 -16.52 11.91
C ASP A 147 12.40 -16.78 13.06
N GLY A 148 11.22 -17.28 12.70
CA GLY A 148 10.11 -17.46 13.64
C GLY A 148 9.37 -16.19 14.06
N LEU A 149 9.93 -15.00 13.83
CA LEU A 149 9.30 -13.70 14.15
C LEU A 149 8.61 -13.08 12.93
N ILE A 150 9.28 -13.09 11.79
CA ILE A 150 8.79 -12.49 10.54
C ILE A 150 8.85 -13.51 9.41
N ASN A 151 7.72 -13.72 8.75
CA ASN A 151 7.62 -14.67 7.64
C ASN A 151 7.31 -14.01 6.29
N ASN A 152 6.93 -12.72 6.26
CA ASN A 152 6.59 -12.02 5.04
C ASN A 152 7.64 -10.93 4.75
N TYR A 153 8.27 -11.00 3.57
CA TYR A 153 9.32 -10.06 3.17
C TYR A 153 8.98 -9.48 1.79
N GLU A 154 8.93 -8.16 1.68
CA GLU A 154 8.92 -7.47 0.40
C GLU A 154 10.36 -7.17 -0.01
N ILE A 155 10.79 -7.71 -1.15
CA ILE A 155 12.17 -7.64 -1.60
C ILE A 155 12.34 -6.53 -2.63
N GLY A 156 12.97 -5.45 -2.21
CA GLY A 156 13.13 -4.22 -2.99
C GLY A 156 11.87 -3.36 -3.01
N SER A 157 12.04 -2.07 -3.22
CA SER A 157 10.96 -1.09 -3.28
C SER A 157 11.24 -0.04 -4.35
N THR A 158 10.17 0.49 -4.96
CA THR A 158 10.25 1.63 -5.90
C THR A 158 11.25 1.38 -7.04
N ILE A 159 11.23 0.16 -7.57
CA ILE A 159 12.24 -0.37 -8.51
C ILE A 159 12.32 0.38 -9.84
N ASN A 160 11.30 1.16 -10.17
CA ASN A 160 11.19 1.95 -11.39
C ASN A 160 11.66 3.42 -11.21
N ARG A 161 12.33 3.73 -10.10
CA ARG A 161 12.90 5.07 -9.84
C ARG A 161 14.40 5.00 -9.59
N ALA A 162 15.18 5.60 -10.49
CA ALA A 162 16.65 5.59 -10.43
C ALA A 162 17.22 6.10 -9.10
N LYS A 163 16.54 7.03 -8.42
CA LYS A 163 16.96 7.50 -7.09
C LYS A 163 16.97 6.40 -6.02
N TRP A 164 16.22 5.29 -6.25
CA TRP A 164 16.20 4.11 -5.40
C TRP A 164 17.26 3.05 -5.78
N GLY A 165 18.16 3.37 -6.69
CA GLY A 165 19.33 2.55 -7.04
C GLY A 165 19.16 1.64 -8.25
N PHE A 166 17.97 1.22 -8.62
CA PHE A 166 17.74 0.41 -9.82
C PHE A 166 17.67 1.25 -11.09
N PHE A 167 18.31 0.79 -12.15
CA PHE A 167 18.27 1.39 -13.48
C PHE A 167 17.56 0.50 -14.51
N SER A 168 17.26 -0.75 -14.14
CA SER A 168 16.52 -1.67 -15.00
C SER A 168 15.78 -2.73 -14.20
N VAL A 169 14.82 -3.38 -14.85
CA VAL A 169 14.10 -4.53 -14.28
C VAL A 169 15.03 -5.76 -14.16
N ASP A 170 16.00 -5.93 -15.06
CA ASP A 170 16.92 -7.07 -14.97
C ASP A 170 17.86 -6.96 -13.75
N GLU A 171 18.23 -5.74 -13.30
CA GLU A 171 18.94 -5.57 -12.02
C GLU A 171 18.06 -6.03 -10.86
N TYR A 172 16.78 -5.63 -10.84
CA TYR A 172 15.84 -6.09 -9.82
C TYR A 172 15.61 -7.61 -9.87
N ASN A 173 15.48 -8.18 -11.07
CA ASN A 173 15.28 -9.63 -11.22
C ASN A 173 16.46 -10.43 -10.65
N LYS A 174 17.69 -9.96 -10.84
CA LYS A 174 18.90 -10.57 -10.24
C LYS A 174 18.89 -10.42 -8.71
N PHE A 175 18.57 -9.23 -8.22
CA PHE A 175 18.43 -8.94 -6.79
C PHE A 175 17.40 -9.85 -6.12
N PHE A 176 16.20 -9.99 -6.70
CA PHE A 176 15.15 -10.87 -6.20
C PHE A 176 15.54 -12.36 -6.27
N LEU A 177 16.28 -12.78 -7.29
CA LEU A 177 16.73 -14.15 -7.45
C LEU A 177 17.63 -14.60 -6.29
N VAL A 178 18.46 -13.71 -5.71
CA VAL A 178 19.27 -14.00 -4.51
C VAL A 178 18.37 -14.36 -3.33
N ALA A 179 17.37 -13.51 -3.03
CA ALA A 179 16.41 -13.79 -1.95
C ALA A 179 15.64 -15.10 -2.19
N TYR A 180 15.22 -15.34 -3.43
CA TYR A 180 14.53 -16.58 -3.80
C TYR A 180 15.43 -17.81 -3.64
N GLY A 181 16.71 -17.71 -3.96
CA GLY A 181 17.72 -18.76 -3.73
C GLY A 181 17.83 -19.13 -2.25
N LEU A 182 17.95 -18.12 -1.37
CA LEU A 182 17.97 -18.31 0.09
C LEU A 182 16.68 -18.96 0.60
N LYS A 183 15.52 -18.50 0.13
CA LYS A 183 14.24 -19.14 0.44
C LYS A 183 14.23 -20.63 0.07
N LYS A 184 14.67 -20.99 -1.14
CA LYS A 184 14.65 -22.36 -1.63
C LYS A 184 15.59 -23.29 -0.87
N THR A 185 16.74 -22.80 -0.43
CA THR A 185 17.79 -23.61 0.18
C THR A 185 17.72 -23.65 1.71
N LYS A 186 17.48 -22.51 2.35
CA LYS A 186 17.62 -22.35 3.81
C LYS A 186 16.31 -21.95 4.51
N PHE A 187 15.50 -21.05 3.94
CA PHE A 187 14.36 -20.42 4.62
C PHE A 187 13.03 -20.75 3.96
N LYS A 188 12.66 -22.04 3.94
CA LYS A 188 11.51 -22.55 3.15
C LYS A 188 10.15 -21.96 3.55
N ASN A 189 10.01 -21.50 4.80
CA ASN A 189 8.75 -21.01 5.37
C ASN A 189 8.48 -19.54 5.10
N ILE A 190 9.49 -18.75 4.67
CA ILE A 190 9.29 -17.34 4.38
C ILE A 190 8.50 -17.13 3.09
N LYS A 191 7.80 -16.01 3.01
CA LYS A 191 7.08 -15.54 1.82
C LYS A 191 7.75 -14.31 1.28
N LEU A 192 7.98 -14.31 -0.03
CA LEU A 192 8.63 -13.21 -0.74
C LEU A 192 7.63 -12.48 -1.61
N LEU A 193 7.44 -11.20 -1.33
CA LEU A 193 6.64 -10.27 -2.11
C LEU A 193 7.54 -9.46 -3.04
N GLY A 194 7.05 -9.06 -4.17
CA GLY A 194 7.65 -8.20 -5.20
C GLY A 194 6.55 -7.89 -6.23
N SER A 195 6.64 -6.98 -7.07
CA SER A 195 7.74 -6.28 -7.71
C SER A 195 8.11 -4.93 -7.07
N GLY A 196 7.29 -4.34 -6.20
CA GLY A 196 7.59 -3.05 -5.58
C GLY A 196 7.61 -1.87 -6.58
N VAL A 197 6.81 -1.91 -7.63
CA VAL A 197 6.67 -0.82 -8.61
C VAL A 197 5.80 0.28 -8.03
N ILE A 198 6.28 1.53 -8.11
CA ILE A 198 5.51 2.70 -7.69
C ILE A 198 4.70 3.29 -8.86
N ASP A 199 3.56 3.87 -8.54
CA ASP A 199 2.63 4.51 -9.47
C ASP A 199 2.01 3.55 -10.52
N PHE A 200 1.31 4.11 -11.49
CA PHE A 200 0.66 3.38 -12.57
C PHE A 200 1.63 3.10 -13.73
N GLU A 201 2.83 2.57 -13.42
CA GLU A 201 3.85 2.23 -14.42
C GLU A 201 3.91 0.71 -14.66
N TYR A 202 2.82 0.13 -15.08
CA TYR A 202 2.65 -1.32 -15.23
C TYR A 202 3.53 -2.01 -16.27
N HIS A 203 4.22 -1.25 -17.12
CA HIS A 203 5.24 -1.81 -18.01
C HIS A 203 6.43 -2.40 -17.23
N PHE A 204 6.79 -1.83 -16.07
CA PHE A 204 7.77 -2.43 -15.17
C PHE A 204 7.21 -3.70 -14.50
N THR A 205 5.98 -3.63 -13.99
CA THR A 205 5.32 -4.81 -13.39
C THR A 205 5.19 -5.95 -14.39
N ALA A 206 4.81 -5.66 -15.64
CA ALA A 206 4.74 -6.66 -16.70
C ALA A 206 6.09 -7.36 -16.89
N HIS A 207 7.20 -6.63 -16.96
CA HIS A 207 8.52 -7.25 -17.14
C HIS A 207 8.98 -8.04 -15.89
N THR A 208 8.63 -7.62 -14.66
CA THR A 208 8.92 -8.43 -13.46
C THR A 208 8.14 -9.73 -13.39
N LEU A 209 6.94 -9.78 -14.00
CA LEU A 209 6.07 -10.96 -14.01
C LEU A 209 6.28 -11.86 -15.22
N PHE A 210 6.74 -11.32 -16.35
CA PHE A 210 6.90 -12.03 -17.63
C PHE A 210 8.34 -11.93 -18.12
N ASN A 211 9.21 -12.69 -17.47
CA ASN A 211 10.63 -12.79 -17.79
C ASN A 211 11.13 -14.25 -17.67
N LEU A 212 12.38 -14.51 -18.06
CA LEU A 212 12.98 -15.84 -18.08
C LEU A 212 13.71 -16.23 -16.78
N PHE A 213 13.82 -15.36 -15.79
CA PHE A 213 14.45 -15.69 -14.52
C PHE A 213 13.66 -16.75 -13.77
N LYS A 214 14.34 -17.71 -13.14
CA LYS A 214 13.72 -18.85 -12.46
C LYS A 214 13.40 -18.57 -10.98
N TYR A 215 12.46 -17.68 -10.72
CA TYR A 215 11.93 -17.39 -9.38
C TYR A 215 10.40 -17.29 -9.39
N LYS A 216 9.80 -17.26 -8.20
CA LYS A 216 8.37 -17.03 -8.00
C LYS A 216 8.15 -16.08 -6.82
N TYR A 217 7.14 -15.22 -6.95
CA TYR A 217 6.60 -14.40 -5.87
C TYR A 217 5.52 -15.18 -5.12
N ASP A 218 5.45 -15.05 -3.79
CA ASP A 218 4.29 -15.48 -3.01
C ASP A 218 3.14 -14.47 -3.11
N GLY A 219 3.43 -13.23 -3.51
CA GLY A 219 2.47 -12.20 -3.85
C GLY A 219 3.12 -11.05 -4.60
N VAL A 220 2.34 -10.35 -5.42
CA VAL A 220 2.76 -9.14 -6.13
C VAL A 220 2.58 -7.94 -5.22
N SER A 221 3.62 -7.14 -5.03
CA SER A 221 3.55 -5.87 -4.33
C SER A 221 3.57 -4.68 -5.29
N SER A 222 2.86 -3.63 -4.92
CA SER A 222 2.82 -2.36 -5.65
C SER A 222 2.66 -1.20 -4.68
N LEU A 223 3.26 -0.06 -5.01
CA LEU A 223 3.06 1.22 -4.34
C LEU A 223 2.10 2.03 -5.23
N LEU A 224 0.80 1.70 -5.15
CA LEU A 224 -0.20 2.19 -6.11
C LEU A 224 -0.79 3.53 -5.65
N TYR A 225 -0.14 4.60 -6.05
CA TYR A 225 -0.64 5.95 -5.81
C TYR A 225 -1.69 6.37 -6.84
N VAL A 226 -2.54 7.31 -6.44
CA VAL A 226 -3.50 7.95 -7.33
C VAL A 226 -2.79 9.01 -8.19
N ASP A 227 -3.42 9.43 -9.26
CA ASP A 227 -2.91 10.47 -10.15
C ASP A 227 -2.49 11.72 -9.34
N ARG A 228 -1.21 12.08 -9.43
CA ARG A 228 -0.56 13.27 -8.84
C ARG A 228 -1.13 13.71 -7.48
N ARG A 229 -1.48 12.74 -6.63
CA ARG A 229 -2.05 12.98 -5.30
C ARG A 229 -3.46 13.60 -5.32
N GLY A 230 -4.18 13.47 -6.42
CA GLY A 230 -5.58 13.84 -6.50
C GLY A 230 -6.50 12.91 -5.72
N ALA A 231 -7.81 13.16 -5.77
CA ALA A 231 -8.82 12.33 -5.09
C ALA A 231 -8.75 10.86 -5.56
N PRO A 232 -9.06 9.88 -4.68
CA PRO A 232 -9.00 8.46 -5.02
C PRO A 232 -9.85 8.04 -6.22
N GLU A 233 -10.89 8.81 -6.53
CA GLU A 233 -11.80 8.63 -7.65
C GLU A 233 -11.26 9.14 -8.98
N ASN A 234 -10.16 9.91 -8.96
CA ASN A 234 -9.57 10.46 -10.17
C ASN A 234 -9.11 9.34 -11.11
N THR A 235 -9.31 9.59 -12.41
CA THR A 235 -8.81 8.70 -13.45
C THR A 235 -7.46 9.18 -13.98
N GLN A 236 -6.61 8.22 -14.35
CA GLN A 236 -5.35 8.46 -15.05
C GLN A 236 -5.37 7.66 -16.34
N LEU A 237 -5.24 8.33 -17.49
CA LEU A 237 -5.37 7.69 -18.81
C LEU A 237 -6.70 6.91 -18.97
N GLY A 238 -7.77 7.40 -18.35
CA GLY A 238 -9.08 6.75 -18.35
C GLY A 238 -9.28 5.63 -17.32
N PHE A 239 -8.26 5.27 -16.54
CA PHE A 239 -8.34 4.20 -15.53
C PHE A 239 -8.57 4.79 -14.13
N ALA A 240 -9.66 4.41 -13.49
CA ALA A 240 -9.89 4.67 -12.07
C ALA A 240 -9.06 3.72 -11.19
N LEU A 241 -9.05 3.95 -9.88
CA LEU A 241 -8.32 3.09 -8.93
C LEU A 241 -8.74 1.62 -9.02
N SER A 242 -10.06 1.36 -9.14
CA SER A 242 -10.62 0.01 -9.32
C SER A 242 -10.08 -0.68 -10.59
N ASP A 243 -9.95 0.08 -11.69
CA ASP A 243 -9.45 -0.46 -12.96
C ASP A 243 -7.96 -0.78 -12.88
N LYS A 244 -7.18 0.10 -12.24
CA LYS A 244 -5.74 -0.13 -11.99
C LYS A 244 -5.54 -1.39 -11.14
N ILE A 245 -6.33 -1.57 -10.09
CA ILE A 245 -6.29 -2.76 -9.23
C ILE A 245 -6.67 -4.02 -10.03
N ALA A 246 -7.75 -3.96 -10.81
CA ALA A 246 -8.20 -5.07 -11.64
C ALA A 246 -7.14 -5.46 -12.67
N TRP A 247 -6.50 -4.48 -13.29
CA TRP A 247 -5.42 -4.72 -14.26
C TRP A 247 -4.18 -5.35 -13.62
N LEU A 248 -3.75 -4.84 -12.44
CA LEU A 248 -2.66 -5.43 -11.67
C LEU A 248 -2.96 -6.89 -11.29
N SER A 249 -4.17 -7.15 -10.78
CA SER A 249 -4.64 -8.49 -10.44
C SER A 249 -4.65 -9.42 -11.66
N THR A 250 -5.05 -8.90 -12.83
CA THR A 250 -5.07 -9.66 -14.08
C THR A 250 -3.67 -10.06 -14.53
N MET A 251 -2.69 -9.14 -14.47
CA MET A 251 -1.30 -9.49 -14.74
C MET A 251 -0.77 -10.57 -13.79
N GLY A 252 -1.12 -10.47 -12.50
CA GLY A 252 -0.79 -11.51 -11.52
C GLY A 252 -1.42 -12.85 -11.87
N TRP A 253 -2.69 -12.87 -12.29
CA TRP A 253 -3.41 -14.08 -12.68
C TRP A 253 -2.84 -14.74 -13.94
N LEU A 254 -2.46 -13.95 -14.94
CA LEU A 254 -1.84 -14.45 -16.18
C LEU A 254 -0.42 -14.97 -15.94
N SER A 255 0.28 -14.48 -14.92
CA SER A 255 1.66 -14.84 -14.67
C SER A 255 1.79 -16.18 -13.94
N ARG A 256 2.71 -17.03 -14.43
CA ARG A 256 3.11 -18.25 -13.73
C ARG A 256 4.10 -18.01 -12.57
N LYS A 257 4.51 -16.76 -12.36
CA LYS A 257 5.50 -16.37 -11.35
C LYS A 257 4.91 -15.97 -10.01
N THR A 258 3.60 -15.97 -9.85
CA THR A 258 2.97 -15.57 -8.59
C THR A 258 1.81 -16.47 -8.21
N ALA A 259 1.49 -16.51 -6.91
CA ALA A 259 0.29 -17.15 -6.37
C ALA A 259 -0.97 -16.27 -6.53
N ASN A 260 -0.92 -15.23 -7.36
CA ASN A 260 -2.00 -14.28 -7.62
C ASN A 260 -2.53 -13.60 -6.33
N LYS A 261 -1.65 -13.29 -5.39
CA LYS A 261 -1.92 -12.41 -4.25
C LYS A 261 -1.41 -11.02 -4.56
N ILE A 262 -2.21 -10.02 -4.25
CA ILE A 262 -1.91 -8.62 -4.56
C ILE A 262 -1.83 -7.82 -3.26
N HIS A 263 -0.73 -7.13 -3.07
CA HIS A 263 -0.45 -6.31 -1.90
C HIS A 263 -0.14 -4.88 -2.33
N ILE A 264 -0.91 -3.92 -1.86
CA ILE A 264 -0.53 -2.51 -1.94
C ILE A 264 0.26 -2.21 -0.67
N THR A 265 1.58 -2.12 -0.82
CA THR A 265 2.50 -2.03 0.32
C THR A 265 2.84 -0.60 0.69
N GLU A 266 2.36 0.36 -0.09
CA GLU A 266 2.53 1.78 0.24
C GLU A 266 1.51 2.63 -0.51
N VAL A 267 0.85 3.52 0.22
CA VAL A 267 0.06 4.64 -0.27
C VAL A 267 -0.06 5.68 0.84
N ASN A 268 -0.03 6.95 0.47
CA ASN A 268 -0.30 8.09 1.34
C ASN A 268 -0.58 9.34 0.50
N TRP A 269 -0.88 10.45 1.17
CA TRP A 269 -0.87 11.79 0.62
C TRP A 269 0.08 12.68 1.42
N PRO A 270 0.84 13.59 0.78
CA PRO A 270 1.64 14.59 1.47
C PRO A 270 0.74 15.70 2.03
N LEU A 271 1.12 16.24 3.19
CA LEU A 271 0.34 17.26 3.91
C LEU A 271 0.90 18.67 3.68
N SER A 272 0.02 19.62 3.41
CA SER A 272 0.36 21.04 3.27
C SER A 272 0.98 21.63 4.55
N GLY A 273 1.92 22.56 4.39
CA GLY A 273 2.58 23.24 5.51
C GLY A 273 3.52 22.35 6.30
N THR A 274 3.99 21.24 5.73
CA THR A 274 4.88 20.30 6.41
C THR A 274 6.30 20.26 5.86
N ALA A 275 6.65 21.13 4.90
CA ALA A 275 8.02 21.21 4.38
C ALA A 275 9.04 21.38 5.54
N PRO A 276 10.23 20.72 5.48
CA PRO A 276 10.77 19.87 4.42
C PRO A 276 10.34 18.40 4.49
N TYR A 277 9.41 18.03 5.36
CA TYR A 277 9.02 16.65 5.62
C TYR A 277 8.08 16.04 4.56
N ALA A 278 7.37 16.90 3.80
CA ALA A 278 6.56 16.42 2.67
C ALA A 278 7.47 15.81 1.58
N PRO A 279 7.12 14.62 1.05
CA PRO A 279 7.96 13.93 0.06
C PRO A 279 7.88 14.54 -1.35
N THR A 280 7.12 15.60 -1.55
CA THR A 280 6.84 16.26 -2.82
C THR A 280 6.70 17.78 -2.65
N SER A 281 6.42 18.51 -3.74
CA SER A 281 6.21 19.95 -3.70
C SER A 281 4.89 20.31 -3.00
N GLU A 282 4.82 21.51 -2.40
CA GLU A 282 3.62 22.00 -1.71
C GLU A 282 2.37 21.99 -2.61
N LYS A 283 2.52 22.17 -3.92
CA LYS A 283 1.41 22.14 -4.90
C LYS A 283 0.73 20.77 -5.02
N GLU A 284 1.39 19.72 -4.60
CA GLU A 284 0.87 18.33 -4.61
C GLU A 284 0.42 17.88 -3.21
N CYS A 285 0.52 18.77 -2.22
CA CYS A 285 0.09 18.51 -0.86
C CYS A 285 -1.41 18.78 -0.70
N VAL A 286 -2.02 18.11 0.28
CA VAL A 286 -3.44 18.22 0.60
C VAL A 286 -3.64 18.74 2.03
N SER A 287 -4.82 19.26 2.33
CA SER A 287 -5.21 19.62 3.70
C SER A 287 -5.36 18.39 4.59
N GLU A 288 -5.35 18.55 5.91
CA GLU A 288 -5.57 17.43 6.85
C GLU A 288 -6.95 16.76 6.65
N THR A 289 -7.97 17.53 6.36
CA THR A 289 -9.32 17.01 6.11
C THR A 289 -9.38 16.20 4.81
N GLU A 290 -8.78 16.71 3.73
CA GLU A 290 -8.67 15.94 2.46
C GLU A 290 -7.85 14.67 2.66
N TYR A 291 -6.75 14.75 3.40
CA TYR A 291 -5.92 13.60 3.72
C TYR A 291 -6.72 12.50 4.42
N ALA A 292 -7.50 12.83 5.44
CA ALA A 292 -8.36 11.88 6.15
C ALA A 292 -9.45 11.30 5.23
N ASN A 293 -10.09 12.14 4.42
CA ASN A 293 -11.13 11.74 3.47
C ASN A 293 -10.55 10.82 2.37
N TYR A 294 -9.40 11.19 1.81
CA TYR A 294 -8.75 10.44 0.73
C TYR A 294 -8.26 9.08 1.24
N MET A 295 -7.67 9.03 2.44
CA MET A 295 -7.29 7.78 3.07
C MET A 295 -8.49 6.83 3.17
N LEU A 296 -9.59 7.28 3.77
CA LEU A 296 -10.76 6.44 3.95
C LEU A 296 -11.34 5.97 2.61
N ARG A 297 -11.56 6.89 1.66
CA ARG A 297 -12.11 6.55 0.34
C ARG A 297 -11.21 5.62 -0.47
N TYR A 298 -9.90 5.75 -0.35
CA TYR A 298 -8.96 4.82 -0.97
C TYR A 298 -9.14 3.40 -0.41
N TYR A 299 -9.22 3.25 0.91
CA TYR A 299 -9.48 1.96 1.54
C TYR A 299 -10.82 1.37 1.10
N LEU A 300 -11.88 2.18 1.04
CA LEU A 300 -13.21 1.73 0.63
C LEU A 300 -13.24 1.25 -0.83
N LEU A 301 -12.64 1.99 -1.75
CA LEU A 301 -12.54 1.61 -3.18
C LEU A 301 -11.67 0.36 -3.37
N ALA A 302 -10.53 0.29 -2.66
CA ALA A 302 -9.66 -0.87 -2.68
C ALA A 302 -10.36 -2.12 -2.13
N PHE A 303 -11.10 -1.99 -1.03
CA PHE A 303 -11.91 -3.05 -0.46
C PHE A 303 -13.02 -3.50 -1.43
N ALA A 304 -13.74 -2.55 -2.04
CA ALA A 304 -14.79 -2.84 -3.01
C ALA A 304 -14.30 -3.58 -4.26
N SER A 305 -13.03 -3.44 -4.62
CA SER A 305 -12.44 -4.16 -5.76
C SER A 305 -12.48 -5.69 -5.56
N GLN A 306 -12.41 -6.16 -4.32
CA GLN A 306 -12.31 -7.58 -3.95
C GLN A 306 -11.15 -8.30 -4.65
N GLN A 307 -10.04 -7.60 -4.88
CA GLN A 307 -8.88 -8.15 -5.62
C GLN A 307 -7.54 -7.95 -4.91
N ILE A 308 -7.53 -7.24 -3.76
CA ILE A 308 -6.32 -6.94 -2.98
C ILE A 308 -6.32 -7.77 -1.70
N ASP A 309 -5.21 -8.44 -1.40
CA ASP A 309 -5.05 -9.23 -0.17
C ASP A 309 -4.65 -8.35 1.03
N SER A 310 -3.87 -7.27 0.84
CA SER A 310 -3.56 -6.28 1.88
C SER A 310 -3.27 -4.91 1.31
N LEU A 311 -3.55 -3.88 2.12
CA LEU A 311 -3.28 -2.48 1.84
C LEU A 311 -2.62 -1.85 3.07
N SER A 312 -1.39 -1.33 2.90
CA SER A 312 -0.62 -0.66 3.95
C SER A 312 -0.62 0.84 3.78
N TRP A 313 -1.18 1.56 4.76
CA TRP A 313 -1.04 3.02 4.81
C TRP A 313 0.37 3.41 5.25
N HIS A 314 1.01 4.31 4.57
CA HIS A 314 2.35 4.77 4.89
C HIS A 314 2.29 6.21 5.39
N GLN A 315 2.44 6.49 6.73
CA GLN A 315 2.71 5.57 7.83
C GLN A 315 2.08 6.08 9.15
N LEU A 316 2.36 5.43 10.28
CA LEU A 316 1.83 5.82 11.60
C LEU A 316 2.33 7.20 12.01
N ILE A 317 3.65 7.37 12.21
CA ILE A 317 4.26 8.63 12.64
C ILE A 317 5.14 9.19 11.51
N ALA A 318 4.74 10.30 10.94
CA ALA A 318 5.56 11.08 10.02
C ALA A 318 5.04 12.51 9.93
N PRO A 319 5.89 13.54 10.06
CA PRO A 319 5.44 14.94 9.99
C PRO A 319 4.76 15.28 8.67
N GLY A 320 5.25 14.77 7.56
CA GLY A 320 4.81 15.17 6.22
C GLY A 320 3.66 14.35 5.63
N TYR A 321 3.32 13.18 6.21
CA TYR A 321 2.35 12.25 5.59
C TYR A 321 1.86 11.14 6.54
N GLY A 322 2.14 11.22 7.85
CA GLY A 322 1.72 10.24 8.84
C GLY A 322 0.35 10.52 9.45
N LEU A 323 -0.21 9.50 10.10
CA LEU A 323 -1.42 9.65 10.91
C LEU A 323 -1.17 10.50 12.16
N VAL A 324 0.10 10.58 12.59
CA VAL A 324 0.57 11.30 13.76
C VAL A 324 1.72 12.22 13.36
N ASP A 325 1.69 13.45 13.86
CA ASP A 325 2.76 14.44 13.76
C ASP A 325 3.60 14.41 15.03
N ASN A 326 4.93 14.35 14.91
CA ASN A 326 5.84 14.37 16.05
C ASN A 326 6.77 15.59 16.09
N ARG A 327 6.50 16.64 15.30
CA ARG A 327 7.34 17.87 15.29
C ARG A 327 7.28 18.67 16.58
N LYS A 328 6.16 18.62 17.29
CA LYS A 328 5.90 19.35 18.54
C LYS A 328 5.30 18.44 19.61
N GLY A 329 5.89 17.25 19.78
CA GLY A 329 5.29 16.16 20.54
C GLY A 329 4.32 15.32 19.70
N ILE A 330 3.72 14.32 20.32
CA ILE A 330 2.84 13.37 19.63
C ILE A 330 1.45 13.97 19.44
N VAL A 331 1.12 14.34 18.22
CA VAL A 331 -0.17 14.94 17.85
C VAL A 331 -0.91 14.00 16.89
N LYS A 332 -2.00 13.38 17.34
CA LYS A 332 -2.89 12.58 16.51
C LYS A 332 -3.65 13.50 15.56
N ARG A 333 -3.51 13.28 14.25
CA ARG A 333 -4.28 14.00 13.22
C ARG A 333 -5.70 13.48 13.11
N GLU A 334 -6.58 14.18 12.42
CA GLU A 334 -7.93 13.72 12.11
C GLU A 334 -7.92 12.31 11.46
N ALA A 335 -6.99 12.07 10.56
CA ALA A 335 -6.82 10.77 9.89
C ALA A 335 -6.54 9.61 10.86
N TYR A 336 -5.94 9.87 12.02
CA TYR A 336 -5.74 8.84 13.05
C TYR A 336 -7.08 8.35 13.61
N THR A 337 -7.97 9.25 13.95
CA THR A 337 -9.31 8.91 14.45
C THR A 337 -10.16 8.26 13.37
N THR A 338 -10.09 8.77 12.13
CA THR A 338 -10.74 8.17 10.95
C THR A 338 -10.25 6.74 10.71
N PHE A 339 -8.94 6.50 10.78
CA PHE A 339 -8.34 5.16 10.60
C PHE A 339 -8.79 4.20 11.71
N LYS A 340 -8.79 4.66 12.96
CA LYS A 340 -9.26 3.89 14.12
C LYS A 340 -10.73 3.47 13.97
N TYR A 341 -11.59 4.41 13.57
CA TYR A 341 -13.01 4.10 13.37
C TYR A 341 -13.23 3.17 12.18
N MET A 342 -12.50 3.36 11.08
CA MET A 342 -12.53 2.44 9.93
C MET A 342 -12.11 1.01 10.34
N LEU A 343 -11.03 0.85 11.11
CA LEU A 343 -10.60 -0.46 11.61
C LEU A 343 -11.73 -1.15 12.39
N ASN A 344 -12.35 -0.45 13.33
CA ASN A 344 -13.40 -0.99 14.16
C ASN A 344 -14.66 -1.35 13.35
N SER A 345 -15.02 -0.51 12.37
CA SER A 345 -16.23 -0.68 11.57
C SER A 345 -16.10 -1.77 10.50
N LEU A 346 -14.90 -1.97 9.94
CA LEU A 346 -14.68 -2.89 8.84
C LEU A 346 -14.03 -4.22 9.25
N ASN A 347 -13.67 -4.40 10.52
CA ASN A 347 -12.92 -5.58 10.98
C ASN A 347 -13.62 -6.93 10.68
N SER A 348 -14.95 -6.94 10.65
CA SER A 348 -15.77 -8.12 10.33
C SER A 348 -16.65 -7.90 9.10
N ALA A 349 -16.41 -6.85 8.32
CA ALA A 349 -17.26 -6.46 7.21
C ALA A 349 -17.16 -7.47 6.06
N GLN A 350 -18.30 -7.97 5.62
CA GLN A 350 -18.43 -8.72 4.38
C GLN A 350 -18.92 -7.77 3.27
N PHE A 351 -18.13 -7.65 2.21
CA PHE A 351 -18.52 -6.84 1.05
C PHE A 351 -19.78 -7.42 0.38
N LEU A 352 -20.72 -6.53 0.06
CA LEU A 352 -21.90 -6.88 -0.72
C LEU A 352 -21.82 -6.27 -2.13
N ARG A 353 -21.78 -4.92 -2.20
CA ARG A 353 -21.71 -4.20 -3.47
C ARG A 353 -21.21 -2.77 -3.28
N LEU A 354 -20.76 -2.16 -4.37
CA LEU A 354 -20.49 -0.73 -4.50
C LEU A 354 -21.38 -0.18 -5.60
N ASP A 355 -22.27 0.73 -5.24
CA ASP A 355 -23.15 1.44 -6.18
C ASP A 355 -22.51 2.81 -6.48
N ILE A 356 -22.43 3.16 -7.77
CA ILE A 356 -21.87 4.45 -8.21
C ILE A 356 -22.86 5.09 -9.18
N LYS A 357 -23.33 6.30 -8.83
CA LYS A 357 -24.24 7.06 -9.71
C LYS A 357 -23.83 8.54 -9.73
N ARG A 358 -23.32 9.01 -10.84
CA ARG A 358 -22.97 10.43 -11.07
C ARG A 358 -22.03 11.02 -9.98
N GLY A 359 -21.04 10.22 -9.52
CA GLY A 359 -20.07 10.64 -8.50
C GLY A 359 -20.59 10.51 -7.06
N TYR A 360 -21.75 9.90 -6.85
CA TYR A 360 -22.25 9.46 -5.56
C TYR A 360 -21.97 7.97 -5.41
N TYR A 361 -21.39 7.60 -4.29
CA TYR A 361 -20.90 6.26 -3.97
C TYR A 361 -21.60 5.72 -2.74
N ILE A 362 -22.06 4.46 -2.80
CA ILE A 362 -22.63 3.72 -1.68
C ILE A 362 -21.95 2.37 -1.61
N LEU A 363 -21.05 2.21 -0.64
CA LEU A 363 -20.47 0.91 -0.33
C LEU A 363 -21.38 0.18 0.67
N GLN A 364 -21.80 -1.03 0.34
CA GLN A 364 -22.66 -1.85 1.19
C GLN A 364 -21.90 -3.06 1.72
N CYS A 365 -21.99 -3.28 3.02
CA CYS A 365 -21.35 -4.38 3.73
C CYS A 365 -22.30 -4.98 4.77
N LEU A 366 -22.09 -6.25 5.12
CA LEU A 366 -22.62 -6.84 6.34
C LEU A 366 -21.56 -6.77 7.43
N VAL A 367 -21.91 -6.23 8.58
CA VAL A 367 -21.06 -6.15 9.78
C VAL A 367 -21.86 -6.72 10.94
N ASN A 368 -21.44 -7.87 11.48
CA ASN A 368 -22.18 -8.57 12.55
C ASN A 368 -23.68 -8.71 12.22
N GLU A 369 -23.99 -9.20 11.00
CA GLU A 369 -25.34 -9.41 10.47
C GLU A 369 -26.18 -8.13 10.24
N LYS A 370 -25.62 -6.93 10.49
CA LYS A 370 -26.26 -5.65 10.22
C LYS A 370 -25.79 -5.10 8.89
N LEU A 371 -26.69 -4.49 8.14
CA LEU A 371 -26.34 -3.79 6.90
C LEU A 371 -25.70 -2.45 7.26
N LEU A 372 -24.45 -2.28 6.82
CA LEU A 372 -23.73 -1.03 6.84
C LEU A 372 -23.68 -0.47 5.42
N GLN A 373 -24.09 0.77 5.25
CA GLN A 373 -23.86 1.57 4.06
C GLN A 373 -22.85 2.68 4.38
N ILE A 374 -21.86 2.87 3.52
CA ILE A 374 -20.91 3.99 3.63
C ILE A 374 -21.11 4.87 2.40
N HIS A 375 -21.53 6.11 2.64
CA HIS A 375 -21.93 7.06 1.62
C HIS A 375 -20.88 8.17 1.48
N TRP A 376 -20.51 8.51 0.26
CA TRP A 376 -19.75 9.74 -0.07
C TRP A 376 -20.09 10.23 -1.46
N SER A 377 -19.81 11.49 -1.74
CA SER A 377 -20.08 12.09 -3.04
C SER A 377 -18.99 13.09 -3.44
N ILE A 378 -18.70 13.17 -4.73
CA ILE A 378 -17.81 14.20 -5.30
C ILE A 378 -18.50 15.57 -5.29
N LYS A 379 -19.81 15.58 -5.49
CA LYS A 379 -20.66 16.79 -5.39
C LYS A 379 -21.52 16.67 -4.16
N GLU A 380 -21.66 17.74 -3.42
CA GLU A 380 -22.52 17.80 -2.27
C GLU A 380 -23.98 17.44 -2.63
N THR A 381 -24.59 16.62 -1.82
CA THR A 381 -25.97 16.19 -1.92
C THR A 381 -26.50 15.88 -0.52
N THR A 382 -27.78 15.64 -0.40
CA THR A 382 -28.41 15.35 0.88
C THR A 382 -29.14 14.01 0.85
N LEU A 383 -29.25 13.41 2.04
CA LEU A 383 -30.02 12.18 2.28
C LEU A 383 -30.89 12.39 3.51
N LYS A 384 -32.17 12.05 3.43
CA LYS A 384 -33.07 12.09 4.60
C LYS A 384 -32.62 11.02 5.59
N ASN A 385 -32.46 11.43 6.86
CA ASN A 385 -32.10 10.53 7.95
C ASN A 385 -33.33 9.83 8.45
N GLU A 386 -33.58 8.62 7.98
CA GLU A 386 -34.75 7.83 8.36
C GLU A 386 -34.62 7.26 9.78
N ASN A 387 -35.74 7.07 10.50
CA ASN A 387 -35.75 6.60 11.89
C ASN A 387 -35.01 5.27 12.11
N PHE A 388 -34.86 4.46 11.07
CA PHE A 388 -34.13 3.20 11.11
C PHE A 388 -32.65 3.33 10.72
N PHE A 389 -32.13 4.57 10.49
CA PHE A 389 -30.73 4.83 10.24
C PHE A 389 -30.01 5.16 11.55
N GLN A 390 -28.82 4.63 11.67
CA GLN A 390 -27.86 5.06 12.68
C GLN A 390 -26.66 5.62 11.95
N ALA A 391 -26.63 6.95 11.77
CA ALA A 391 -25.62 7.65 11.02
C ALA A 391 -24.44 8.08 11.91
N TYR A 392 -23.23 7.95 11.38
CA TYR A 392 -21.98 8.35 12.03
C TYR A 392 -21.06 9.05 11.02
N SER A 393 -20.32 10.03 11.50
CA SER A 393 -19.25 10.67 10.73
C SER A 393 -18.09 9.68 10.47
N LYS A 394 -17.15 10.07 9.60
CA LYS A 394 -15.92 9.30 9.35
C LYS A 394 -15.10 9.02 10.62
N ASN A 395 -15.27 9.83 11.66
CA ASN A 395 -14.57 9.73 12.95
C ASN A 395 -15.37 8.96 14.02
N GLY A 396 -16.57 8.48 13.69
CA GLY A 396 -17.41 7.71 14.59
C GLY A 396 -18.34 8.55 15.48
N ASN A 397 -18.44 9.83 15.24
CA ASN A 397 -19.39 10.68 15.96
C ASN A 397 -20.80 10.45 15.43
N ARG A 398 -21.75 10.20 16.33
CA ARG A 398 -23.17 10.01 15.99
C ARG A 398 -23.76 11.29 15.39
N ILE A 399 -24.56 11.16 14.35
CA ILE A 399 -25.26 12.26 13.67
C ILE A 399 -26.74 12.06 13.90
N TYR A 400 -27.43 13.14 14.35
CA TYR A 400 -28.86 13.12 14.69
C TYR A 400 -29.70 14.03 13.78
N ASP A 401 -29.04 14.76 12.86
CA ASP A 401 -29.70 15.69 11.95
C ASP A 401 -30.73 14.96 11.08
N GLU A 402 -31.88 15.60 10.83
CA GLU A 402 -32.96 15.05 9.97
C GLU A 402 -32.51 14.91 8.51
N ILE A 403 -31.55 15.73 8.10
CA ILE A 403 -30.96 15.73 6.76
C ILE A 403 -29.47 15.50 6.90
N LEU A 404 -28.98 14.43 6.30
CA LEU A 404 -27.55 14.10 6.24
C LEU A 404 -26.93 14.79 5.03
N GLU A 405 -25.88 15.56 5.25
CA GLU A 405 -25.08 16.14 4.18
C GLU A 405 -24.07 15.09 3.68
N ILE A 406 -24.16 14.73 2.41
CA ILE A 406 -23.28 13.76 1.76
C ILE A 406 -22.33 14.52 0.84
N GLY A 407 -21.07 14.56 1.22
CA GLY A 407 -20.00 15.20 0.44
C GLY A 407 -18.75 14.32 0.35
N SER A 408 -17.60 14.94 0.26
CA SER A 408 -16.30 14.27 0.15
C SER A 408 -15.90 13.50 1.42
N SER A 409 -16.55 13.78 2.56
CA SER A 409 -16.36 13.09 3.83
C SER A 409 -17.32 11.90 3.94
N PRO A 410 -16.83 10.65 3.98
CA PRO A 410 -17.71 9.49 4.06
C PRO A 410 -18.52 9.44 5.36
N LEU A 411 -19.80 9.06 5.25
CA LEU A 411 -20.70 8.79 6.37
C LEU A 411 -21.00 7.30 6.45
N TYR A 412 -21.04 6.77 7.67
CA TYR A 412 -21.43 5.39 7.97
C TYR A 412 -22.89 5.36 8.42
N ILE A 413 -23.71 4.55 7.78
CA ILE A 413 -25.14 4.41 8.09
C ILE A 413 -25.42 2.94 8.35
N TYR A 414 -25.67 2.58 9.61
CA TYR A 414 -26.16 1.26 9.99
C TYR A 414 -27.68 1.22 9.86
N ILE A 415 -28.20 0.23 9.15
CA ILE A 415 -29.61 0.00 8.96
C ILE A 415 -30.10 -0.92 10.07
N THR A 416 -30.98 -0.42 10.95
CA THR A 416 -31.50 -1.14 12.13
C THR A 416 -32.80 -1.90 11.88
N LYS A 417 -33.44 -1.69 10.72
CA LYS A 417 -34.63 -2.42 10.35
C LYS A 417 -34.26 -3.88 10.06
N GLU A 418 -34.97 -4.83 10.67
CA GLU A 418 -34.81 -6.25 10.35
C GLU A 418 -34.89 -6.43 8.83
N ILE A 419 -33.81 -6.95 8.25
CA ILE A 419 -33.80 -7.34 6.83
C ILE A 419 -34.68 -8.59 6.75
N GLY A 420 -35.99 -8.41 6.61
CA GLY A 420 -36.91 -9.51 6.27
C GLY A 420 -36.33 -10.23 5.06
N LYS A 421 -36.34 -11.56 5.02
CA LYS A 421 -35.76 -12.53 4.09
C LYS A 421 -35.93 -12.25 2.58
N LYS A 422 -35.75 -11.02 2.11
CA LYS A 422 -35.75 -10.64 0.69
C LYS A 422 -34.60 -9.67 0.40
N VAL A 423 -33.35 -10.16 0.47
CA VAL A 423 -32.25 -9.59 -0.35
C VAL A 423 -32.31 -10.34 -1.69
N ASN A 424 -33.39 -10.16 -2.43
CA ASN A 424 -33.44 -10.40 -3.86
C ASN A 424 -33.43 -9.04 -4.56
N CYS A 425 -32.37 -8.77 -5.29
CA CYS A 425 -32.25 -7.86 -6.42
C CYS A 425 -33.11 -6.58 -6.41
N LEU A 426 -32.52 -5.47 -6.07
CA LEU A 426 -32.82 -4.18 -6.70
C LEU A 426 -31.55 -3.66 -7.38
#